data_8110e1b07d3bd9dcff4a8cd14e80da12
#
_entry.id   8110e1b07d3bd9dcff4a8cd14e80da12
#
_cell.length_a   1.000
_cell.length_b   1.000
_cell.length_c   1.000
_cell.angle_alpha   90.00
_cell.angle_beta   90.00
_cell.angle_gamma   90.00
#
_symmetry.space_group_name_H-M   'P 1'
#
loop_
_entity.id
_entity.type
_entity.pdbx_description
1 polymer ?
#
loop_
_entity_poly.entity_id
_entity_poly.type
_entity_poly.pdbx_seq_one_letter_code
_entity_poly.pdbx_strand_id
1 'polypeptide(L)'
;MNLHDLSPAAGSNPKAYRKGRGNGSGNGKTAGRGQKGQWSRSGGGVRVGFEGGQMPLTRRIPKRGFHNIFAKPLEAINVSALEKFEDGAVVNVCDLLEKGIRSKCEYGYKVLGNGTLTKKLTVRASAFSASAKEKIVAAGGKYEVV
;
A
#
# COMPACT_ATOMS: atom_id res chain seq x y z
N MET A 1 1.77 -30.54 -12.10
CA MET A 1 2.54 -29.33 -12.43
C MET A 1 4.00 -29.72 -12.42
N ASN A 2 4.67 -29.69 -13.57
CA ASN A 2 6.07 -30.02 -13.67
C ASN A 2 6.92 -28.75 -13.51
N LEU A 3 8.20 -28.87 -13.11
CA LEU A 3 9.09 -27.72 -12.91
C LEU A 3 9.28 -26.89 -14.18
N HIS A 4 9.23 -27.51 -15.36
CA HIS A 4 9.36 -26.81 -16.65
C HIS A 4 8.09 -26.04 -17.05
N ASP A 5 6.94 -26.29 -16.42
CA ASP A 5 5.68 -25.56 -16.65
C ASP A 5 5.62 -24.25 -15.84
N LEU A 6 6.55 -24.04 -14.89
CA LEU A 6 6.61 -22.85 -14.08
C LEU A 6 7.09 -21.66 -14.92
N SER A 7 6.21 -20.69 -15.10
CA SER A 7 6.52 -19.42 -15.76
C SER A 7 6.04 -18.25 -14.90
N PRO A 8 6.77 -17.14 -14.90
CA PRO A 8 6.32 -15.94 -14.21
C PRO A 8 5.02 -15.43 -14.84
N ALA A 9 4.21 -14.70 -14.04
CA ALA A 9 3.00 -14.08 -14.54
C ALA A 9 3.31 -13.13 -15.71
N ALA A 10 2.41 -13.07 -16.68
CA ALA A 10 2.58 -12.20 -17.85
C ALA A 10 2.82 -10.75 -17.42
N GLY A 11 3.89 -10.13 -17.92
CA GLY A 11 4.30 -8.76 -17.59
C GLY A 11 5.14 -8.61 -16.30
N SER A 12 5.36 -9.68 -15.52
CA SER A 12 6.21 -9.62 -14.31
C SER A 12 7.71 -9.46 -14.64
N ASN A 13 8.15 -9.93 -15.81
CA ASN A 13 9.52 -9.78 -16.29
C ASN A 13 9.57 -8.75 -17.43
N PRO A 14 9.78 -7.46 -17.12
CA PRO A 14 9.94 -6.44 -18.16
C PRO A 14 11.22 -6.70 -18.96
N LYS A 15 11.19 -6.36 -20.26
CA LYS A 15 12.37 -6.46 -21.13
C LYS A 15 13.52 -5.65 -20.54
N ALA A 16 14.70 -6.28 -20.42
CA ALA A 16 15.90 -5.62 -19.91
C ALA A 16 16.26 -4.38 -20.74
N TYR A 17 16.33 -3.23 -20.07
CA TYR A 17 16.69 -1.95 -20.70
C TYR A 17 18.10 -1.53 -20.30
N ARG A 18 19.07 -1.74 -21.22
CA ARG A 18 20.47 -1.41 -21.00
C ARG A 18 20.82 -0.07 -21.61
N LYS A 19 21.30 0.86 -20.81
CA LYS A 19 21.79 2.18 -21.23
C LYS A 19 23.27 2.14 -21.67
N GLY A 20 23.67 3.04 -22.56
CA GLY A 20 25.07 3.15 -23.00
C GLY A 20 25.55 1.98 -23.86
N ARG A 21 24.66 1.37 -24.69
CA ARG A 21 24.99 0.23 -25.56
C ARG A 21 24.64 0.50 -27.02
N GLY A 22 25.21 1.58 -27.56
CA GLY A 22 25.01 1.98 -28.97
C GLY A 22 23.78 2.89 -29.15
N ASN A 23 23.62 3.39 -30.35
CA ASN A 23 22.64 4.44 -30.70
C ASN A 23 21.22 3.89 -30.94
N GLY A 24 21.06 2.60 -31.21
CA GLY A 24 19.79 2.01 -31.61
C GLY A 24 18.66 2.18 -30.59
N SER A 25 18.97 2.25 -29.28
CA SER A 25 17.98 2.49 -28.23
C SER A 25 17.73 3.97 -27.94
N GLY A 26 18.44 4.89 -28.58
CA GLY A 26 18.43 6.32 -28.26
C GLY A 26 19.21 6.70 -26.99
N ASN A 27 19.73 5.72 -26.23
CA ASN A 27 20.45 5.93 -24.97
C ASN A 27 21.94 5.58 -25.07
N GLY A 28 22.54 5.73 -26.25
CA GLY A 28 23.94 5.35 -26.52
C GLY A 28 24.95 6.28 -25.86
N LYS A 29 25.04 7.52 -26.35
CA LYS A 29 26.11 8.48 -26.00
C LYS A 29 26.04 8.93 -24.53
N THR A 30 24.93 9.43 -24.11
CA THR A 30 24.75 10.05 -22.77
C THR A 30 24.01 9.16 -21.76
N ALA A 31 23.56 7.99 -22.19
CA ALA A 31 22.82 7.03 -21.36
C ALA A 31 21.56 7.61 -20.66
N GLY A 32 20.95 8.65 -21.24
CA GLY A 32 19.81 9.37 -20.68
C GLY A 32 20.15 10.35 -19.55
N ARG A 33 21.43 10.65 -19.32
CA ARG A 33 21.87 11.61 -18.29
C ARG A 33 22.01 13.04 -18.79
N GLY A 34 21.78 13.29 -20.08
CA GLY A 34 22.01 14.58 -20.70
C GLY A 34 23.49 14.85 -20.97
N GLN A 35 23.85 16.11 -21.22
CA GLN A 35 25.22 16.52 -21.50
C GLN A 35 26.04 16.58 -20.19
N LYS A 36 26.82 17.64 -20.00
CA LYS A 36 27.63 17.87 -18.80
C LYS A 36 26.76 18.29 -17.61
N GLY A 37 27.27 18.14 -16.41
CA GLY A 37 26.63 18.57 -15.16
C GLY A 37 26.87 17.61 -14.01
N GLN A 38 26.52 18.05 -12.81
CA GLN A 38 26.68 17.28 -11.58
C GLN A 38 25.92 15.93 -11.64
N TRP A 39 24.70 15.93 -12.19
CA TRP A 39 23.84 14.74 -12.29
C TRP A 39 24.30 13.72 -13.34
N SER A 40 25.17 14.13 -14.27
CA SER A 40 25.67 13.23 -15.31
C SER A 40 26.88 12.40 -14.87
N ARG A 41 27.44 12.66 -13.71
CA ARG A 41 28.62 11.95 -13.17
C ARG A 41 28.23 10.71 -12.38
N SER A 42 29.20 9.81 -12.19
CA SER A 42 29.04 8.69 -11.31
C SER A 42 28.96 9.19 -9.87
N GLY A 43 27.97 8.71 -9.08
CA GLY A 43 27.71 9.22 -7.73
C GLY A 43 27.25 10.67 -7.65
N GLY A 44 27.04 11.34 -8.81
CA GLY A 44 26.58 12.73 -8.87
C GLY A 44 25.15 12.87 -8.37
N GLY A 45 24.86 14.05 -7.83
CA GLY A 45 23.58 14.45 -7.33
C GLY A 45 23.68 15.27 -6.05
N VAL A 46 22.57 15.81 -5.65
CA VAL A 46 22.43 16.53 -4.38
C VAL A 46 21.45 15.80 -3.48
N ARG A 47 21.57 15.99 -2.16
CA ARG A 47 20.62 15.41 -1.20
C ARG A 47 19.19 15.87 -1.50
N VAL A 48 18.22 15.04 -1.12
CA VAL A 48 16.80 15.38 -1.24
C VAL A 48 16.50 16.68 -0.45
N GLY A 49 15.75 17.61 -1.07
CA GLY A 49 15.40 18.90 -0.45
C GLY A 49 16.50 19.94 -0.44
N PHE A 50 17.61 19.73 -1.18
CA PHE A 50 18.63 20.78 -1.36
C PHE A 50 18.13 21.85 -2.33
N GLU A 51 18.18 23.10 -1.91
CA GLU A 51 17.67 24.28 -2.64
C GLU A 51 18.81 25.23 -3.05
N GLY A 52 19.90 24.69 -3.61
CA GLY A 52 20.99 25.49 -4.16
C GLY A 52 21.75 26.38 -3.14
N GLY A 53 21.67 26.07 -1.85
CA GLY A 53 22.28 26.88 -0.77
C GLY A 53 21.26 27.73 0.00
N GLN A 54 20.08 27.95 -0.55
CA GLN A 54 18.95 28.54 0.18
C GLN A 54 18.50 27.60 1.32
N MET A 55 18.04 28.17 2.44
CA MET A 55 17.50 27.40 3.55
C MET A 55 16.31 26.54 3.05
N PRO A 56 16.37 25.19 3.19
CA PRO A 56 15.30 24.30 2.74
C PRO A 56 13.94 24.64 3.36
N LEU A 57 12.88 24.45 2.59
CA LEU A 57 11.50 24.72 3.02
C LEU A 57 11.17 24.09 4.36
N THR A 58 11.60 22.85 4.58
CA THR A 58 11.39 22.11 5.84
C THR A 58 11.99 22.80 7.06
N ARG A 59 13.04 23.63 6.88
CA ARG A 59 13.66 24.43 7.94
C ARG A 59 13.04 25.80 8.10
N ARG A 60 12.41 26.34 7.05
CA ARG A 60 11.73 27.64 7.07
C ARG A 60 10.35 27.56 7.74
N ILE A 61 9.67 26.41 7.60
CA ILE A 61 8.34 26.20 8.19
C ILE A 61 8.49 25.99 9.71
N PRO A 62 7.69 26.67 10.54
CA PRO A 62 7.66 26.42 11.98
C PRO A 62 7.30 24.98 12.30
N LYS A 63 7.96 24.39 13.29
CA LYS A 63 7.60 23.08 13.83
C LYS A 63 6.25 23.20 14.54
N ARG A 64 5.36 22.28 14.29
CA ARG A 64 4.04 22.24 14.94
C ARG A 64 3.61 20.82 15.24
N GLY A 65 2.71 20.69 16.21
CA GLY A 65 2.15 19.41 16.61
C GLY A 65 3.07 18.58 17.51
N PHE A 66 2.58 17.47 17.92
CA PHE A 66 3.30 16.46 18.70
C PHE A 66 2.83 15.07 18.27
N HIS A 67 3.65 14.06 18.52
CA HIS A 67 3.29 12.68 18.31
C HIS A 67 2.85 12.07 19.65
N ASN A 68 1.59 11.61 19.72
CA ASN A 68 1.10 10.93 20.90
C ASN A 68 1.69 9.51 20.97
N ILE A 69 2.59 9.27 21.92
CA ILE A 69 3.24 7.96 22.14
C ILE A 69 2.29 6.88 22.65
N PHE A 70 1.17 7.27 23.24
CA PHE A 70 0.13 6.36 23.75
C PHE A 70 -1.01 6.11 22.74
N ALA A 71 -0.85 6.57 21.50
CA ALA A 71 -1.85 6.34 20.47
C ALA A 71 -2.00 4.85 20.18
N LYS A 72 -3.25 4.38 20.13
CA LYS A 72 -3.62 3.02 19.75
C LYS A 72 -4.30 3.06 18.38
N PRO A 73 -3.56 3.11 17.28
CA PRO A 73 -4.14 3.18 15.95
C PRO A 73 -4.84 1.86 15.59
N LEU A 74 -6.08 1.95 15.14
CA LEU A 74 -6.80 0.82 14.57
C LEU A 74 -6.44 0.66 13.10
N GLU A 75 -6.21 -0.57 12.66
CA GLU A 75 -5.99 -0.88 11.26
C GLU A 75 -7.28 -0.72 10.44
N ALA A 76 -7.20 0.00 9.34
CA ALA A 76 -8.37 0.23 8.47
C ALA A 76 -8.52 -0.91 7.45
N ILE A 77 -9.70 -1.52 7.40
CA ILE A 77 -10.04 -2.60 6.46
C ILE A 77 -11.32 -2.22 5.73
N ASN A 78 -11.32 -2.33 4.42
CA ASN A 78 -12.50 -2.06 3.60
C ASN A 78 -13.42 -3.28 3.51
N VAL A 79 -14.71 -3.02 3.34
CA VAL A 79 -15.74 -4.05 3.14
C VAL A 79 -15.40 -4.96 1.95
N SER A 80 -14.80 -4.41 0.87
CA SER A 80 -14.35 -5.21 -0.28
C SER A 80 -13.33 -6.30 0.07
N ALA A 81 -12.52 -6.12 1.10
CA ALA A 81 -11.55 -7.13 1.53
C ALA A 81 -12.22 -8.32 2.24
N LEU A 82 -13.41 -8.11 2.80
CA LEU A 82 -14.19 -9.15 3.47
C LEU A 82 -14.82 -10.14 2.47
N GLU A 83 -14.92 -9.77 1.19
CA GLU A 83 -15.42 -10.65 0.13
C GLU A 83 -14.56 -11.92 -0.08
N LYS A 84 -13.33 -11.92 0.44
CA LYS A 84 -12.43 -13.10 0.41
C LYS A 84 -12.85 -14.22 1.37
N PHE A 85 -13.76 -13.96 2.29
CA PHE A 85 -14.29 -14.95 3.22
C PHE A 85 -15.45 -15.74 2.60
N GLU A 86 -15.72 -16.90 3.18
CA GLU A 86 -16.85 -17.74 2.78
C GLU A 86 -18.17 -17.20 3.34
N ASP A 87 -19.26 -17.50 2.69
CA ASP A 87 -20.59 -17.08 3.17
C ASP A 87 -20.91 -17.74 4.52
N GLY A 88 -21.44 -16.97 5.45
CA GLY A 88 -21.72 -17.41 6.82
C GLY A 88 -20.53 -17.40 7.79
N ALA A 89 -19.34 -17.04 7.34
CA ALA A 89 -18.15 -17.04 8.20
C ALA A 89 -18.21 -15.97 9.28
N VAL A 90 -17.58 -16.28 10.44
CA VAL A 90 -17.29 -15.31 11.50
C VAL A 90 -15.88 -14.78 11.26
N VAL A 91 -15.75 -13.48 11.12
CA VAL A 91 -14.48 -12.82 10.80
C VAL A 91 -13.91 -12.15 12.05
N ASN A 92 -12.80 -12.68 12.56
CA ASN A 92 -12.03 -12.15 13.67
C ASN A 92 -10.68 -11.58 13.18
N VAL A 93 -9.90 -11.01 14.11
CA VAL A 93 -8.54 -10.50 13.82
C VAL A 93 -7.62 -11.60 13.27
N CYS A 94 -7.67 -12.80 13.85
CA CYS A 94 -6.82 -13.93 13.42
C CYS A 94 -7.07 -14.32 11.97
N ASP A 95 -8.35 -14.40 11.57
CA ASP A 95 -8.75 -14.76 10.20
C ASP A 95 -8.24 -13.76 9.15
N LEU A 96 -8.14 -12.48 9.52
CA LEU A 96 -7.60 -11.42 8.66
C LEU A 96 -6.09 -11.56 8.44
N LEU A 97 -5.37 -12.00 9.48
CA LEU A 97 -3.93 -12.28 9.40
C LEU A 97 -3.67 -13.53 8.55
N GLU A 98 -4.41 -14.61 8.78
CA GLU A 98 -4.29 -15.88 8.03
C GLU A 98 -4.59 -15.70 6.54
N LYS A 99 -5.63 -14.94 6.19
CA LYS A 99 -5.96 -14.60 4.79
C LYS A 99 -5.02 -13.57 4.16
N GLY A 100 -4.03 -13.05 4.91
CA GLY A 100 -3.06 -12.07 4.44
C GLY A 100 -3.68 -10.72 4.04
N ILE A 101 -4.85 -10.38 4.57
CA ILE A 101 -5.51 -9.09 4.33
C ILE A 101 -4.74 -7.97 5.03
N ARG A 102 -4.19 -8.27 6.20
CA ARG A 102 -3.28 -7.40 6.97
C ARG A 102 -2.15 -8.22 7.57
N SER A 103 -1.00 -7.58 7.77
CA SER A 103 0.18 -8.22 8.38
C SER A 103 0.26 -8.01 9.89
N LYS A 104 -0.37 -6.94 10.40
CA LYS A 104 -0.41 -6.61 11.83
C LYS A 104 -1.75 -6.01 12.22
N CYS A 105 -2.23 -6.33 13.41
CA CYS A 105 -3.45 -5.77 14.02
C CYS A 105 -3.27 -5.71 15.55
N GLU A 106 -2.30 -4.92 16.04
CA GLU A 106 -1.95 -4.87 17.48
C GLU A 106 -3.10 -4.36 18.34
N TYR A 107 -3.80 -3.34 17.88
CA TYR A 107 -4.88 -2.68 18.64
C TYR A 107 -6.28 -2.97 18.08
N GLY A 108 -6.37 -3.97 17.20
CA GLY A 108 -7.60 -4.30 16.50
C GLY A 108 -7.78 -3.56 15.18
N TYR A 109 -8.96 -3.63 14.61
CA TYR A 109 -9.23 -3.04 13.30
C TYR A 109 -10.57 -2.32 13.23
N LYS A 110 -10.65 -1.40 12.28
CA LYS A 110 -11.86 -0.65 11.95
C LYS A 110 -12.32 -0.98 10.54
N VAL A 111 -13.58 -1.36 10.39
CA VAL A 111 -14.19 -1.65 9.08
C VAL A 111 -14.71 -0.36 8.45
N LEU A 112 -14.27 -0.10 7.22
CA LEU A 112 -14.65 1.03 6.39
C LEU A 112 -15.54 0.58 5.23
N GLY A 113 -16.48 1.44 4.83
CA GLY A 113 -17.52 1.12 3.86
C GLY A 113 -17.10 1.16 2.38
N ASN A 114 -15.81 1.13 2.03
CA ASN A 114 -15.41 1.12 0.63
C ASN A 114 -15.59 -0.26 -0.01
N GLY A 115 -16.19 -0.29 -1.19
CA GLY A 115 -16.51 -1.51 -1.93
C GLY A 115 -17.94 -2.02 -1.66
N THR A 116 -18.24 -3.19 -2.20
CA THR A 116 -19.53 -3.91 -2.04
C THR A 116 -19.30 -5.21 -1.28
N LEU A 117 -20.32 -5.68 -0.57
CA LEU A 117 -20.33 -6.97 0.10
C LEU A 117 -21.59 -7.72 -0.36
N THR A 118 -21.41 -8.92 -0.88
CA THR A 118 -22.51 -9.77 -1.33
C THR A 118 -22.79 -10.92 -0.37
N LYS A 119 -21.83 -11.22 0.51
CA LYS A 119 -21.86 -12.37 1.42
C LYS A 119 -22.39 -12.01 2.81
N LYS A 120 -23.07 -12.97 3.41
CA LYS A 120 -23.57 -12.85 4.80
C LYS A 120 -22.46 -13.22 5.76
N LEU A 121 -21.86 -12.21 6.40
CA LEU A 121 -20.75 -12.40 7.33
C LEU A 121 -21.10 -11.90 8.73
N THR A 122 -20.57 -12.56 9.74
CA THR A 122 -20.56 -12.04 11.12
C THR A 122 -19.19 -11.42 11.39
N VAL A 123 -19.10 -10.08 11.44
CA VAL A 123 -17.82 -9.37 11.55
C VAL A 123 -17.63 -8.84 12.95
N ARG A 124 -16.54 -9.26 13.62
CA ARG A 124 -16.15 -8.83 14.96
C ARG A 124 -14.97 -7.87 14.86
N ALA A 125 -15.19 -6.58 15.13
CA ALA A 125 -14.17 -5.54 15.01
C ALA A 125 -14.26 -4.52 16.13
N SER A 126 -13.15 -3.82 16.39
CA SER A 126 -13.09 -2.76 17.42
C SER A 126 -13.90 -1.52 17.03
N ALA A 127 -14.09 -1.26 15.74
CA ALA A 127 -14.91 -0.14 15.28
C ALA A 127 -15.46 -0.37 13.85
N PHE A 128 -16.55 0.32 13.53
CA PHE A 128 -17.17 0.33 12.21
C PHE A 128 -17.52 1.76 11.81
N SER A 129 -17.39 2.08 10.52
CA SER A 129 -17.99 3.31 9.98
C SER A 129 -19.50 3.12 9.76
N ALA A 130 -20.27 4.21 9.72
CA ALA A 130 -21.72 4.16 9.47
C ALA A 130 -22.05 3.43 8.16
N SER A 131 -21.36 3.79 7.08
CA SER A 131 -21.52 3.16 5.76
C SER A 131 -21.12 1.67 5.73
N ALA A 132 -20.18 1.23 6.58
CA ALA A 132 -19.84 -0.19 6.69
C ALA A 132 -20.94 -0.99 7.39
N LYS A 133 -21.52 -0.44 8.46
CA LYS A 133 -22.65 -1.07 9.16
C LYS A 133 -23.84 -1.28 8.23
N GLU A 134 -24.22 -0.24 7.48
CA GLU A 134 -25.32 -0.30 6.50
C GLU A 134 -25.08 -1.39 5.45
N LYS A 135 -23.86 -1.48 4.89
CA LYS A 135 -23.52 -2.48 3.88
C LYS A 135 -23.51 -3.91 4.42
N ILE A 136 -23.02 -4.13 5.63
CA ILE A 136 -23.01 -5.45 6.27
C ILE A 136 -24.45 -5.91 6.54
N VAL A 137 -25.31 -5.03 7.06
CA VAL A 137 -26.73 -5.32 7.31
C VAL A 137 -27.49 -5.53 6.00
N ALA A 138 -27.24 -4.73 4.97
CA ALA A 138 -27.86 -4.87 3.64
C ALA A 138 -27.49 -6.20 2.99
N ALA A 139 -26.28 -6.73 3.21
CA ALA A 139 -25.86 -8.06 2.77
C ALA A 139 -26.46 -9.20 3.64
N GLY A 140 -27.24 -8.89 4.70
CA GLY A 140 -27.82 -9.87 5.62
C GLY A 140 -26.82 -10.41 6.64
N GLY A 141 -25.67 -9.75 6.83
CA GLY A 141 -24.67 -10.07 7.83
C GLY A 141 -24.93 -9.41 9.19
N LYS A 142 -24.07 -9.71 10.16
CA LYS A 142 -24.08 -9.14 11.51
C LYS A 142 -22.74 -8.46 11.80
N TYR A 143 -22.76 -7.43 12.63
CA TYR A 143 -21.53 -6.79 13.12
C TYR A 143 -21.53 -6.81 14.65
N GLU A 144 -20.39 -7.10 15.25
CA GLU A 144 -20.16 -7.10 16.69
C GLU A 144 -18.95 -6.22 17.02
N VAL A 145 -19.10 -5.35 18.01
CA VAL A 145 -18.00 -4.48 18.48
C VAL A 145 -17.33 -5.17 19.67
N VAL A 146 -16.01 -5.37 19.56
CA VAL A 146 -15.18 -6.11 20.54
C VAL A 146 -14.12 -5.17 21.11
#